data_5a4d266491029ef9510c6cf6be058992
#
_entry.id   5a4d266491029ef9510c6cf6be058992
#
_cell.length_a   1.000
_cell.length_b   1.000
_cell.length_c   1.000
_cell.angle_alpha   90.00
_cell.angle_beta   90.00
_cell.angle_gamma   90.00
#
_symmetry.space_group_name_H-M   'P 1'
#
loop_
_entity.id
_entity.type
_entity.pdbx_description
1 polymer ?
#
loop_
_entity_poly.entity_id
_entity_poly.type
_entity_poly.pdbx_seq_one_letter_code
_entity_poly.pdbx_strand_id
1 'polypeptide(L)'
;MNRVKHGITLYGFGGSYVHGPATLDDVLQKAKNIGCDGIEIVAPQMVQGHPNPSVEWMDNFKDLCAKHELDPVCYSIYVDSGKHKGRFTREAERMTDAVASMEFAKYMGFKVVRSQDALLPTTMEKLLPYAEELGIHLAIELHGPYCPTTPIFMQYYDLFERKNSEYLGIVMDFSAFASGAPGNVLDAIPEGIVNKDILNKINRLYATTEIPEEELVKMIYAEGGDEADEYAARKLLFSIDPYTAKFGTPYWRTHPDYEGFRRLLKYSKYMHGKFYYMDENCECPGIDYENYVRIMKEENYGGYIASEYEGTDPDDTEQIKRHIAMLDKYWAKY
;
A
#
# COMPACT_ATOMS: atom_id res chain seq x y z
N MET A 1 6.97 24.98 -4.91
CA MET A 1 7.33 23.78 -4.13
C MET A 1 6.58 22.63 -4.76
N ASN A 2 7.26 21.55 -5.12
CA ASN A 2 6.54 20.39 -5.64
C ASN A 2 5.79 19.74 -4.46
N ARG A 3 4.45 19.67 -4.55
CA ARG A 3 3.67 18.86 -3.62
C ARG A 3 3.90 17.37 -3.92
N VAL A 4 3.59 16.50 -2.99
CA VAL A 4 3.53 15.07 -3.25
C VAL A 4 2.45 14.79 -4.31
N LYS A 5 2.69 13.81 -5.17
CA LYS A 5 1.68 13.37 -6.15
C LYS A 5 0.77 12.36 -5.48
N HIS A 6 -0.52 12.67 -5.43
CA HIS A 6 -1.52 11.79 -4.84
C HIS A 6 -2.03 10.79 -5.87
N GLY A 7 -1.82 9.52 -5.59
CA GLY A 7 -2.49 8.43 -6.29
C GLY A 7 -3.67 7.88 -5.49
N ILE A 8 -4.43 7.04 -6.12
CA ILE A 8 -5.39 6.16 -5.47
C ILE A 8 -5.38 4.81 -6.15
N THR A 9 -5.38 3.74 -5.37
CA THR A 9 -5.78 2.45 -5.91
C THR A 9 -7.31 2.40 -5.96
N LEU A 10 -7.86 2.12 -7.15
CA LEU A 10 -9.30 1.99 -7.30
C LEU A 10 -9.88 0.82 -6.49
N TYR A 11 -9.01 -0.03 -5.92
CA TYR A 11 -9.39 -1.03 -4.93
C TYR A 11 -10.12 -0.40 -3.73
N GLY A 12 -9.72 0.80 -3.30
CA GLY A 12 -10.42 1.56 -2.28
C GLY A 12 -11.88 1.93 -2.61
N PHE A 13 -12.31 1.73 -3.87
CA PHE A 13 -13.70 1.87 -4.31
C PHE A 13 -14.31 0.53 -4.74
N GLY A 14 -13.74 -0.58 -4.29
CA GLY A 14 -14.20 -1.92 -4.65
C GLY A 14 -15.66 -2.19 -4.31
N GLY A 15 -16.16 -1.63 -3.21
CA GLY A 15 -17.56 -1.76 -2.80
C GLY A 15 -18.52 -1.18 -3.85
N SER A 16 -18.25 0.02 -4.36
CA SER A 16 -19.10 0.67 -5.36
C SER A 16 -18.80 0.21 -6.79
N TYR A 17 -17.54 -0.05 -7.14
CA TYR A 17 -17.14 -0.34 -8.52
C TYR A 17 -17.15 -1.83 -8.86
N VAL A 18 -16.55 -2.68 -8.02
CA VAL A 18 -16.45 -4.13 -8.30
C VAL A 18 -17.73 -4.86 -7.92
N HIS A 19 -18.34 -4.48 -6.79
CA HIS A 19 -19.50 -5.15 -6.21
C HIS A 19 -20.80 -4.34 -6.29
N GLY A 20 -20.71 -3.08 -6.68
CA GLY A 20 -21.82 -2.15 -6.75
C GLY A 20 -22.15 -1.68 -8.17
N PRO A 21 -23.02 -0.68 -8.30
CA PRO A 21 -23.51 -0.19 -9.59
C PRO A 21 -22.63 0.88 -10.24
N ALA A 22 -21.55 1.35 -9.58
CA ALA A 22 -20.75 2.45 -10.10
C ALA A 22 -20.01 2.02 -11.38
N THR A 23 -19.98 2.91 -12.36
CA THR A 23 -19.20 2.75 -13.58
C THR A 23 -17.75 3.15 -13.36
N LEU A 24 -16.88 2.81 -14.31
CA LEU A 24 -15.50 3.31 -14.32
C LEU A 24 -15.46 4.85 -14.35
N ASP A 25 -16.34 5.49 -15.10
CA ASP A 25 -16.49 6.96 -15.17
C ASP A 25 -16.79 7.56 -13.79
N ASP A 26 -17.73 6.95 -13.04
CA ASP A 26 -18.11 7.42 -11.71
C ASP A 26 -16.94 7.36 -10.72
N VAL A 27 -16.17 6.27 -10.70
CA VAL A 27 -15.06 6.13 -9.74
C VAL A 27 -13.87 7.01 -10.11
N LEU A 28 -13.59 7.25 -11.40
CA LEU A 28 -12.58 8.20 -11.83
C LEU A 28 -12.98 9.64 -11.47
N GLN A 29 -14.25 10.02 -11.67
CA GLN A 29 -14.76 11.31 -11.21
C GLN A 29 -14.62 11.44 -9.68
N LYS A 30 -14.94 10.38 -8.93
CA LYS A 30 -14.79 10.34 -7.48
C LYS A 30 -13.32 10.54 -7.07
N ALA A 31 -12.37 9.84 -7.73
CA ALA A 31 -10.93 10.01 -7.50
C ALA A 31 -10.48 11.46 -7.76
N LYS A 32 -10.90 12.06 -8.86
CA LYS A 32 -10.59 13.47 -9.16
C LYS A 32 -11.14 14.43 -8.11
N ASN A 33 -12.38 14.24 -7.68
CA ASN A 33 -13.05 15.10 -6.72
C ASN A 33 -12.40 15.08 -5.33
N ILE A 34 -11.73 14.00 -4.95
CA ILE A 34 -11.00 13.91 -3.68
C ILE A 34 -9.56 14.42 -3.78
N GLY A 35 -9.11 14.85 -4.96
CA GLY A 35 -7.81 15.50 -5.15
C GLY A 35 -6.69 14.59 -5.66
N CYS A 36 -7.01 13.43 -6.21
CA CYS A 36 -6.01 12.54 -6.80
C CYS A 36 -5.48 13.08 -8.14
N ASP A 37 -4.20 12.84 -8.39
CA ASP A 37 -3.51 13.14 -9.65
C ASP A 37 -3.43 11.91 -10.57
N GLY A 38 -3.45 10.71 -9.98
CA GLY A 38 -3.31 9.48 -10.72
C GLY A 38 -3.99 8.28 -10.07
N ILE A 39 -4.10 7.22 -10.83
CA ILE A 39 -4.84 6.02 -10.42
C ILE A 39 -4.03 4.74 -10.61
N GLU A 40 -4.34 3.77 -9.78
CA GLU A 40 -4.02 2.38 -10.00
C GLU A 40 -5.27 1.57 -10.28
N ILE A 41 -5.16 0.59 -11.19
CA ILE A 41 -6.20 -0.39 -11.44
C ILE A 41 -5.68 -1.80 -11.15
N VAL A 42 -6.46 -2.59 -10.41
CA VAL A 42 -6.16 -4.00 -10.12
C VAL A 42 -6.79 -4.85 -11.22
N ALA A 43 -5.98 -5.27 -12.18
CA ALA A 43 -6.45 -5.85 -13.42
C ALA A 43 -7.42 -7.04 -13.26
N PRO A 44 -7.14 -8.06 -12.43
CA PRO A 44 -8.04 -9.21 -12.31
C PRO A 44 -9.43 -8.88 -11.73
N GLN A 45 -9.53 -7.77 -11.01
CA GLN A 45 -10.77 -7.38 -10.33
C GLN A 45 -11.57 -6.32 -11.11
N MET A 46 -10.88 -5.49 -11.89
CA MET A 46 -11.44 -4.23 -12.39
C MET A 46 -11.42 -4.09 -13.90
N VAL A 47 -10.59 -4.87 -14.59
CA VAL A 47 -10.48 -4.79 -16.05
C VAL A 47 -11.48 -5.75 -16.69
N GLN A 48 -12.46 -5.20 -17.38
CA GLN A 48 -13.45 -6.01 -18.09
C GLN A 48 -12.77 -6.85 -19.19
N GLY A 49 -13.04 -8.13 -19.19
CA GLY A 49 -12.45 -9.08 -20.13
C GLY A 49 -11.06 -9.58 -19.73
N HIS A 50 -10.57 -9.25 -18.50
CA HIS A 50 -9.32 -9.82 -18.01
C HIS A 50 -9.31 -11.36 -18.16
N PRO A 51 -8.22 -12.02 -18.58
CA PRO A 51 -6.89 -11.46 -18.86
C PRO A 51 -6.69 -10.87 -20.25
N ASN A 52 -7.71 -10.82 -21.09
CA ASN A 52 -7.64 -10.32 -22.47
C ASN A 52 -8.66 -9.19 -22.69
N PRO A 53 -8.40 -7.96 -22.21
CA PRO A 53 -9.30 -6.84 -22.40
C PRO A 53 -9.45 -6.48 -23.87
N SER A 54 -10.65 -6.07 -24.28
CA SER A 54 -10.87 -5.61 -25.64
C SER A 54 -10.21 -4.24 -25.91
N VAL A 55 -9.82 -3.99 -27.14
CA VAL A 55 -9.27 -2.68 -27.56
C VAL A 55 -10.26 -1.56 -27.24
N GLU A 56 -11.55 -1.78 -27.48
CA GLU A 56 -12.62 -0.83 -27.17
C GLU A 56 -12.64 -0.44 -25.69
N TRP A 57 -12.53 -1.43 -24.79
CA TRP A 57 -12.47 -1.16 -23.36
C TRP A 57 -11.22 -0.35 -22.98
N MET A 58 -10.07 -0.72 -23.53
CA MET A 58 -8.80 -0.03 -23.26
C MET A 58 -8.80 1.42 -23.79
N ASP A 59 -9.39 1.66 -24.94
CA ASP A 59 -9.54 3.02 -25.50
C ASP A 59 -10.49 3.85 -24.64
N ASN A 60 -11.64 3.28 -24.24
CA ASN A 60 -12.55 3.95 -23.31
C ASN A 60 -11.88 4.31 -21.98
N PHE A 61 -11.05 3.41 -21.44
CA PHE A 61 -10.28 3.69 -20.22
C PHE A 61 -9.36 4.91 -20.40
N LYS A 62 -8.62 5.00 -21.52
CA LYS A 62 -7.74 6.14 -21.84
C LYS A 62 -8.53 7.44 -21.94
N ASP A 63 -9.66 7.40 -22.65
CA ASP A 63 -10.52 8.57 -22.85
C ASP A 63 -11.08 9.06 -21.52
N LEU A 64 -11.48 8.15 -20.62
CA LEU A 64 -11.97 8.50 -19.30
C LEU A 64 -10.85 9.07 -18.41
N CYS A 65 -9.65 8.52 -18.44
CA CYS A 65 -8.51 9.09 -17.73
C CYS A 65 -8.20 10.50 -18.22
N ALA A 66 -8.21 10.73 -19.54
CA ALA A 66 -8.02 12.05 -20.13
C ALA A 66 -9.16 13.02 -19.75
N LYS A 67 -10.42 12.57 -19.80
CA LYS A 67 -11.60 13.36 -19.39
C LYS A 67 -11.49 13.88 -17.96
N HIS A 68 -11.01 13.05 -17.05
CA HIS A 68 -10.89 13.39 -15.63
C HIS A 68 -9.52 13.95 -15.26
N GLU A 69 -8.61 14.10 -16.21
CA GLU A 69 -7.23 14.56 -15.98
C GLU A 69 -6.54 13.76 -14.88
N LEU A 70 -6.60 12.43 -14.98
CA LEU A 70 -5.94 11.48 -14.09
C LEU A 70 -4.85 10.70 -14.83
N ASP A 71 -3.66 10.64 -14.26
CA ASP A 71 -2.59 9.83 -14.84
C ASP A 71 -2.85 8.33 -14.56
N PRO A 72 -2.82 7.45 -15.56
CA PRO A 72 -2.75 6.01 -15.35
C PRO A 72 -1.34 5.66 -14.85
N VAL A 73 -1.19 5.41 -13.52
CA VAL A 73 0.12 5.28 -12.89
C VAL A 73 0.53 3.82 -12.80
N CYS A 74 -0.29 2.98 -12.16
CA CYS A 74 0.05 1.60 -11.86
C CYS A 74 -1.01 0.63 -12.37
N TYR A 75 -0.58 -0.38 -13.11
CA TYR A 75 -1.38 -1.52 -13.53
C TYR A 75 -0.99 -2.73 -12.69
N SER A 76 -1.84 -3.08 -11.74
CA SER A 76 -1.57 -4.16 -10.82
C SER A 76 -2.03 -5.49 -11.35
N ILE A 77 -1.12 -6.45 -11.36
CA ILE A 77 -1.35 -7.79 -11.85
C ILE A 77 -1.19 -8.82 -10.73
N TYR A 78 -2.01 -9.85 -10.79
CA TYR A 78 -1.76 -11.09 -10.08
C TYR A 78 -1.30 -12.12 -11.10
N VAL A 79 -0.04 -12.51 -11.03
CA VAL A 79 0.44 -13.62 -11.83
C VAL A 79 0.05 -14.89 -11.12
N ASP A 80 -1.21 -15.31 -11.34
CA ASP A 80 -1.86 -16.35 -10.57
C ASP A 80 -1.12 -17.69 -10.66
N SER A 81 -0.53 -18.10 -9.55
CA SER A 81 0.14 -19.39 -9.42
C SER A 81 -0.83 -20.57 -9.38
N GLY A 82 -2.11 -20.31 -9.08
CA GLY A 82 -3.16 -21.30 -8.87
C GLY A 82 -4.14 -21.48 -10.03
N LYS A 83 -3.94 -20.85 -11.19
CA LYS A 83 -4.93 -20.87 -12.30
C LYS A 83 -5.17 -22.26 -12.93
N HIS A 84 -4.34 -23.26 -12.65
CA HIS A 84 -4.49 -24.60 -13.17
C HIS A 84 -4.94 -25.59 -12.09
N LYS A 85 -5.99 -26.34 -12.35
CA LYS A 85 -6.40 -27.42 -11.44
C LYS A 85 -5.31 -28.50 -11.38
N GLY A 86 -4.83 -28.80 -10.17
CA GLY A 86 -3.89 -29.89 -9.90
C GLY A 86 -2.41 -29.59 -10.15
N ARG A 87 -2.05 -28.37 -10.50
CA ARG A 87 -0.66 -27.94 -10.57
C ARG A 87 -0.50 -26.43 -10.40
N PHE A 88 0.67 -25.99 -10.00
CA PHE A 88 1.03 -24.57 -10.04
C PHE A 88 1.31 -24.12 -11.47
N THR A 89 1.11 -22.83 -11.72
CA THR A 89 1.47 -22.16 -12.96
C THR A 89 3.00 -22.22 -13.13
N ARG A 90 3.47 -22.64 -14.30
CA ARG A 90 4.91 -22.73 -14.60
C ARG A 90 5.50 -21.33 -14.84
N GLU A 91 6.83 -21.20 -14.64
CA GLU A 91 7.51 -19.91 -14.83
C GLU A 91 7.26 -19.33 -16.23
N ALA A 92 7.36 -20.13 -17.29
CA ALA A 92 7.13 -19.67 -18.66
C ALA A 92 5.71 -19.13 -18.86
N GLU A 93 4.71 -19.75 -18.24
CA GLU A 93 3.31 -19.27 -18.29
C GLU A 93 3.15 -17.94 -17.53
N ARG A 94 3.79 -17.82 -16.35
CA ARG A 94 3.81 -16.56 -15.59
C ARG A 94 4.52 -15.44 -16.37
N MET A 95 5.62 -15.75 -17.05
CA MET A 95 6.30 -14.77 -17.89
C MET A 95 5.42 -14.31 -19.05
N THR A 96 4.72 -15.24 -19.72
CA THR A 96 3.79 -14.90 -20.81
C THR A 96 2.67 -13.98 -20.31
N ASP A 97 2.07 -14.29 -19.16
CA ASP A 97 1.01 -13.47 -18.56
C ASP A 97 1.54 -12.08 -18.17
N ALA A 98 2.75 -12.01 -17.63
CA ALA A 98 3.37 -10.74 -17.25
C ALA A 98 3.71 -9.86 -18.47
N VAL A 99 4.25 -10.43 -19.55
CA VAL A 99 4.54 -9.70 -20.79
C VAL A 99 3.26 -9.16 -21.41
N ALA A 100 2.22 -9.98 -21.56
CA ALA A 100 0.93 -9.53 -22.08
C ALA A 100 0.33 -8.40 -21.22
N SER A 101 0.45 -8.51 -19.90
CA SER A 101 -0.01 -7.47 -18.99
C SER A 101 0.78 -6.17 -19.14
N MET A 102 2.10 -6.23 -19.35
CA MET A 102 2.91 -5.04 -19.64
C MET A 102 2.53 -4.38 -20.98
N GLU A 103 2.20 -5.19 -22.00
CA GLU A 103 1.70 -4.68 -23.29
C GLU A 103 0.37 -3.95 -23.14
N PHE A 104 -0.59 -4.51 -22.39
CA PHE A 104 -1.86 -3.84 -22.09
C PHE A 104 -1.65 -2.57 -21.25
N ALA A 105 -0.79 -2.61 -20.24
CA ALA A 105 -0.45 -1.46 -19.44
C ALA A 105 0.14 -0.33 -20.31
N LYS A 106 1.11 -0.65 -21.17
CA LYS A 106 1.68 0.30 -22.13
C LYS A 106 0.61 0.91 -23.04
N TYR A 107 -0.28 0.08 -23.61
CA TYR A 107 -1.35 0.53 -24.48
C TYR A 107 -2.28 1.54 -23.79
N MET A 108 -2.61 1.28 -22.53
CA MET A 108 -3.46 2.14 -21.71
C MET A 108 -2.73 3.36 -21.11
N GLY A 109 -1.41 3.46 -21.27
CA GLY A 109 -0.61 4.59 -20.82
C GLY A 109 0.00 4.47 -19.43
N PHE A 110 -0.16 3.34 -18.76
CA PHE A 110 0.49 3.07 -17.47
C PHE A 110 2.01 3.03 -17.60
N LYS A 111 2.69 3.43 -16.52
CA LYS A 111 4.15 3.45 -16.45
C LYS A 111 4.72 2.39 -15.53
N VAL A 112 3.94 1.93 -14.58
CA VAL A 112 4.30 0.91 -13.60
C VAL A 112 3.40 -0.30 -13.77
N VAL A 113 3.98 -1.49 -13.78
CA VAL A 113 3.27 -2.76 -13.63
C VAL A 113 3.72 -3.39 -12.32
N ARG A 114 2.79 -3.61 -11.40
CA ARG A 114 3.05 -4.17 -10.09
C ARG A 114 2.56 -5.61 -10.00
N SER A 115 3.42 -6.53 -9.57
CA SER A 115 3.03 -7.86 -9.12
C SER A 115 3.11 -7.94 -7.60
N GLN A 116 2.12 -8.55 -6.97
CA GLN A 116 2.10 -8.68 -5.51
C GLN A 116 3.10 -9.75 -5.05
N ASP A 117 3.07 -10.91 -5.69
CA ASP A 117 4.01 -12.01 -5.45
C ASP A 117 4.27 -12.77 -6.76
N ALA A 118 4.58 -14.02 -6.74
CA ALA A 118 4.68 -14.92 -7.91
C ALA A 118 5.75 -14.58 -8.97
N LEU A 119 6.27 -13.37 -9.04
CA LEU A 119 7.42 -13.01 -9.87
C LEU A 119 8.70 -13.03 -9.03
N LEU A 120 9.31 -14.20 -8.88
CA LEU A 120 10.57 -14.35 -8.15
C LEU A 120 11.69 -13.48 -8.76
N PRO A 121 12.75 -13.14 -8.01
CA PRO A 121 13.85 -12.32 -8.52
C PRO A 121 14.43 -12.84 -9.83
N THR A 122 14.57 -14.15 -9.96
CA THR A 122 15.05 -14.80 -11.20
C THR A 122 14.08 -14.64 -12.38
N THR A 123 12.78 -14.61 -12.11
CA THR A 123 11.75 -14.39 -13.13
C THR A 123 11.73 -12.91 -13.54
N MET A 124 11.83 -11.98 -12.59
CA MET A 124 11.93 -10.54 -12.89
C MET A 124 13.20 -10.24 -13.71
N GLU A 125 14.33 -10.90 -13.41
CA GLU A 125 15.55 -10.75 -14.21
C GLU A 125 15.34 -11.15 -15.67
N LYS A 126 14.60 -12.23 -15.93
CA LYS A 126 14.26 -12.69 -17.28
C LYS A 126 13.25 -11.79 -17.99
N LEU A 127 12.39 -11.10 -17.23
CA LEU A 127 11.41 -10.16 -17.77
C LEU A 127 11.98 -8.78 -18.05
N LEU A 128 13.17 -8.45 -17.52
CA LEU A 128 13.79 -7.13 -17.70
C LEU A 128 13.89 -6.69 -19.17
N PRO A 129 14.36 -7.52 -20.13
CA PRO A 129 14.43 -7.08 -21.52
C PRO A 129 13.09 -6.64 -22.11
N TYR A 130 11.99 -7.29 -21.70
CA TYR A 130 10.64 -6.92 -22.14
C TYR A 130 10.19 -5.61 -21.48
N ALA A 131 10.49 -5.44 -20.20
CA ALA A 131 10.18 -4.21 -19.48
C ALA A 131 10.91 -3.00 -20.10
N GLU A 132 12.18 -3.16 -20.46
CA GLU A 132 13.00 -2.16 -21.16
C GLU A 132 12.43 -1.83 -22.56
N GLU A 133 12.11 -2.84 -23.37
CA GLU A 133 11.52 -2.65 -24.72
C GLU A 133 10.17 -1.94 -24.66
N LEU A 134 9.35 -2.27 -23.67
CA LEU A 134 8.04 -1.69 -23.47
C LEU A 134 8.10 -0.32 -22.77
N GLY A 135 9.20 0.02 -22.12
CA GLY A 135 9.33 1.24 -21.32
C GLY A 135 8.46 1.21 -20.06
N ILE A 136 8.29 0.02 -19.49
CA ILE A 136 7.48 -0.25 -18.28
C ILE A 136 8.38 -0.52 -17.09
N HIS A 137 8.13 0.17 -15.97
CA HIS A 137 8.75 -0.14 -14.70
C HIS A 137 8.05 -1.35 -14.07
N LEU A 138 8.67 -2.53 -14.18
CA LEU A 138 8.18 -3.77 -13.58
C LEU A 138 8.57 -3.81 -12.10
N ALA A 139 7.60 -3.82 -11.22
CA ALA A 139 7.81 -3.75 -9.79
C ALA A 139 7.20 -4.94 -9.05
N ILE A 140 7.90 -5.37 -7.99
CA ILE A 140 7.36 -6.28 -6.98
C ILE A 140 6.82 -5.47 -5.81
N GLU A 141 5.74 -5.91 -5.19
CA GLU A 141 5.21 -5.25 -4.00
C GLU A 141 5.87 -5.78 -2.73
N LEU A 142 6.38 -4.87 -1.92
CA LEU A 142 6.72 -5.14 -0.52
C LEU A 142 5.49 -4.89 0.34
N HIS A 143 4.77 -5.93 0.68
CA HIS A 143 3.54 -5.91 1.47
C HIS A 143 3.73 -6.66 2.78
N GLY A 144 3.12 -6.20 3.87
CA GLY A 144 3.10 -6.93 5.13
C GLY A 144 2.58 -8.38 4.95
N PRO A 145 3.12 -9.38 5.65
CA PRO A 145 4.05 -9.30 6.79
C PRO A 145 5.54 -9.20 6.42
N TYR A 146 5.87 -9.05 5.16
CA TYR A 146 7.26 -8.87 4.75
C TYR A 146 7.77 -7.48 5.13
N CYS A 147 9.08 -7.38 5.32
CA CYS A 147 9.79 -6.13 5.57
C CYS A 147 11.05 -6.06 4.69
N PRO A 148 11.73 -4.90 4.61
CA PRO A 148 12.91 -4.72 3.75
C PRO A 148 14.04 -5.73 4.00
N THR A 149 14.13 -6.29 5.21
CA THR A 149 15.16 -7.26 5.60
C THR A 149 14.72 -8.72 5.45
N THR A 150 13.50 -8.98 5.02
CA THR A 150 13.04 -10.35 4.74
C THR A 150 13.91 -10.97 3.63
N PRO A 151 14.37 -12.22 3.79
CA PRO A 151 15.36 -12.82 2.87
C PRO A 151 15.00 -12.74 1.38
N ILE A 152 13.72 -12.87 1.02
CA ILE A 152 13.29 -12.76 -0.38
C ILE A 152 13.42 -11.30 -0.88
N PHE A 153 13.11 -10.29 -0.03
CA PHE A 153 13.23 -8.89 -0.41
C PHE A 153 14.68 -8.43 -0.50
N MET A 154 15.59 -9.01 0.28
CA MET A 154 17.02 -8.82 0.09
C MET A 154 17.51 -9.35 -1.27
N GLN A 155 16.92 -10.45 -1.77
CA GLN A 155 17.24 -10.96 -3.10
C GLN A 155 16.74 -10.05 -4.23
N TYR A 156 15.54 -9.41 -4.07
CA TYR A 156 15.08 -8.38 -5.01
C TYR A 156 16.00 -7.16 -4.97
N TYR A 157 16.38 -6.70 -3.79
CA TYR A 157 17.32 -5.60 -3.64
C TYR A 157 18.65 -5.89 -4.36
N ASP A 158 19.25 -7.08 -4.14
CA ASP A 158 20.47 -7.51 -4.82
C ASP A 158 20.29 -7.55 -6.35
N LEU A 159 19.13 -7.96 -6.84
CA LEU A 159 18.80 -7.91 -8.26
C LEU A 159 18.80 -6.47 -8.79
N PHE A 160 18.15 -5.55 -8.08
CA PHE A 160 18.07 -4.15 -8.49
C PHE A 160 19.45 -3.50 -8.51
N GLU A 161 20.26 -3.71 -7.48
CA GLU A 161 21.65 -3.20 -7.42
C GLU A 161 22.48 -3.76 -8.59
N ARG A 162 22.40 -5.07 -8.83
CA ARG A 162 23.21 -5.74 -9.86
C ARG A 162 22.79 -5.35 -11.27
N LYS A 163 21.51 -5.15 -11.53
CA LYS A 163 21.01 -4.75 -12.86
C LYS A 163 21.06 -3.26 -13.09
N ASN A 164 20.90 -2.47 -12.05
CA ASN A 164 20.92 -1.00 -12.10
C ASN A 164 20.06 -0.45 -13.25
N SER A 165 18.87 -1.04 -13.46
CA SER A 165 17.93 -0.63 -14.51
C SER A 165 16.74 0.12 -13.90
N GLU A 166 16.34 1.21 -14.53
CA GLU A 166 15.16 1.97 -14.13
C GLU A 166 13.83 1.23 -14.39
N TYR A 167 13.88 0.11 -15.08
CA TYR A 167 12.71 -0.71 -15.43
C TYR A 167 12.48 -1.89 -14.47
N LEU A 168 13.29 -2.02 -13.42
CA LEU A 168 13.04 -2.93 -12.30
C LEU A 168 12.92 -2.15 -11.00
N GLY A 169 11.98 -2.55 -10.16
CA GLY A 169 11.85 -1.93 -8.85
C GLY A 169 10.82 -2.53 -7.93
N ILE A 170 10.36 -1.69 -7.03
CA ILE A 170 9.51 -2.08 -5.92
C ILE A 170 8.35 -1.09 -5.76
N VAL A 171 7.18 -1.61 -5.41
CA VAL A 171 6.08 -0.85 -4.82
C VAL A 171 6.14 -1.12 -3.32
N MET A 172 6.45 -0.10 -2.54
CA MET A 172 6.43 -0.19 -1.09
C MET A 172 5.02 0.05 -0.59
N ASP A 173 4.45 -0.95 0.05
CA ASP A 173 3.16 -0.84 0.75
C ASP A 173 3.43 -0.52 2.23
N PHE A 174 2.74 0.48 2.74
CA PHE A 174 2.94 0.92 4.13
C PHE A 174 2.48 -0.09 5.18
N SER A 175 1.76 -1.16 4.81
CA SER A 175 1.56 -2.30 5.72
C SER A 175 2.86 -2.97 6.13
N ALA A 176 3.89 -2.95 5.27
CA ALA A 176 5.22 -3.46 5.57
C ALA A 176 5.98 -2.61 6.62
N PHE A 177 5.49 -1.43 6.93
CA PHE A 177 6.06 -0.47 7.87
C PHE A 177 5.11 -0.14 9.03
N ALA A 178 3.99 -0.85 9.11
CA ALA A 178 3.04 -0.72 10.20
C ALA A 178 3.59 -1.39 11.45
N SER A 179 3.66 -0.67 12.56
CA SER A 179 4.23 -1.15 13.82
C SER A 179 3.26 -1.08 15.00
N GLY A 180 2.12 -0.41 14.84
CA GLY A 180 1.08 -0.33 15.84
C GLY A 180 -0.29 -0.74 15.33
N ALA A 181 -1.27 -0.84 16.23
CA ALA A 181 -2.63 -1.17 15.88
C ALA A 181 -3.33 0.00 15.17
N PRO A 182 -4.21 -0.27 14.18
CA PRO A 182 -5.09 0.75 13.63
C PRO A 182 -6.03 1.33 14.70
N GLY A 183 -6.29 2.65 14.65
CA GLY A 183 -7.12 3.33 15.66
C GLY A 183 -8.51 2.76 15.83
N ASN A 184 -9.13 2.25 14.76
CA ASN A 184 -10.45 1.62 14.81
C ASN A 184 -10.53 0.36 15.70
N VAL A 185 -9.40 -0.27 16.00
CA VAL A 185 -9.35 -1.39 16.98
C VAL A 185 -9.74 -0.90 18.37
N LEU A 186 -9.27 0.28 18.76
CA LEU A 186 -9.64 0.89 20.05
C LEU A 186 -11.07 1.47 20.02
N ASP A 187 -11.50 1.98 18.87
CA ASP A 187 -12.86 2.50 18.70
C ASP A 187 -13.94 1.43 18.86
N ALA A 188 -13.60 0.18 18.54
CA ALA A 188 -14.48 -0.97 18.72
C ALA A 188 -14.76 -1.30 20.21
N ILE A 189 -13.94 -0.78 21.13
CA ILE A 189 -14.17 -0.97 22.57
C ILE A 189 -15.28 0.01 23.03
N PRO A 190 -16.33 -0.46 23.72
CA PRO A 190 -17.36 0.42 24.24
C PRO A 190 -16.80 1.52 25.16
N GLU A 191 -17.46 2.68 25.16
CA GLU A 191 -17.07 3.81 26.01
C GLU A 191 -17.09 3.44 27.52
N GLY A 192 -16.10 3.97 28.25
CA GLY A 192 -15.98 3.79 29.70
C GLY A 192 -15.41 2.46 30.16
N ILE A 193 -15.00 1.58 29.24
CA ILE A 193 -14.31 0.32 29.60
C ILE A 193 -12.81 0.54 29.74
N VAL A 194 -12.23 1.39 28.88
CA VAL A 194 -10.79 1.72 28.88
C VAL A 194 -10.61 3.22 28.66
N ASN A 195 -9.43 3.73 28.97
CA ASN A 195 -9.03 5.09 28.64
C ASN A 195 -8.42 5.12 27.23
N LYS A 196 -9.25 5.39 26.22
CA LYS A 196 -8.83 5.41 24.82
C LYS A 196 -7.72 6.42 24.53
N ASP A 197 -7.69 7.57 25.21
CA ASP A 197 -6.67 8.59 25.01
C ASP A 197 -5.27 8.08 25.42
N ILE A 198 -5.21 7.43 26.58
CA ILE A 198 -3.97 6.77 27.05
C ILE A 198 -3.56 5.68 26.06
N LEU A 199 -4.49 4.82 25.66
CA LEU A 199 -4.18 3.70 24.76
C LEU A 199 -3.75 4.18 23.36
N ASN A 200 -4.36 5.22 22.82
CA ASN A 200 -3.92 5.83 21.57
C ASN A 200 -2.50 6.42 21.67
N LYS A 201 -2.18 7.09 22.79
CA LYS A 201 -0.83 7.59 23.05
C LYS A 201 0.19 6.45 23.14
N ILE A 202 -0.13 5.39 23.88
CA ILE A 202 0.72 4.21 24.02
C ILE A 202 0.91 3.49 22.68
N ASN A 203 -0.15 3.32 21.90
CA ASN A 203 -0.08 2.74 20.57
C ASN A 203 0.87 3.53 19.65
N ARG A 204 0.77 4.85 19.66
CA ARG A 204 1.66 5.72 18.88
C ARG A 204 3.13 5.58 19.31
N LEU A 205 3.39 5.56 20.62
CA LEU A 205 4.74 5.34 21.13
C LEU A 205 5.28 3.97 20.72
N TYR A 206 4.45 2.94 20.84
CA TYR A 206 4.80 1.58 20.42
C TYR A 206 5.09 1.47 18.92
N ALA A 207 4.33 2.21 18.11
CA ALA A 207 4.51 2.25 16.66
C ALA A 207 5.77 3.00 16.21
N THR A 208 6.23 4.00 16.97
CA THR A 208 7.27 4.95 16.52
C THR A 208 8.58 4.88 17.28
N THR A 209 8.64 4.05 18.35
CA THR A 209 9.82 3.96 19.21
C THR A 209 10.15 2.50 19.56
N GLU A 210 11.38 2.27 20.04
CA GLU A 210 11.83 0.96 20.53
C GLU A 210 11.68 0.83 22.06
N ILE A 211 10.70 1.52 22.66
CA ILE A 211 10.45 1.43 24.09
C ILE A 211 9.96 0.01 24.43
N PRO A 212 10.56 -0.68 25.43
CA PRO A 212 10.09 -2.00 25.86
C PRO A 212 8.62 -1.96 26.33
N GLU A 213 7.87 -3.01 26.07
CA GLU A 213 6.44 -3.12 26.45
C GLU A 213 6.22 -2.85 27.94
N GLU A 214 7.10 -3.36 28.81
CA GLU A 214 7.00 -3.15 30.25
C GLU A 214 7.19 -1.69 30.68
N GLU A 215 7.94 -0.91 29.94
CA GLU A 215 8.06 0.54 30.19
C GLU A 215 6.81 1.28 29.68
N LEU A 216 6.23 0.84 28.57
CA LEU A 216 4.96 1.39 28.08
C LEU A 216 3.82 1.10 29.05
N VAL A 217 3.79 -0.09 29.67
CA VAL A 217 2.82 -0.41 30.72
C VAL A 217 2.98 0.51 31.92
N LYS A 218 4.21 0.77 32.40
CA LYS A 218 4.44 1.76 33.47
C LYS A 218 3.90 3.14 33.10
N MET A 219 4.02 3.53 31.83
CA MET A 219 3.49 4.81 31.34
C MET A 219 1.95 4.85 31.39
N ILE A 220 1.24 3.72 31.13
CA ILE A 220 -0.22 3.65 31.30
C ILE A 220 -0.62 4.08 32.72
N TYR A 221 0.00 3.46 33.73
CA TYR A 221 -0.29 3.80 35.12
C TYR A 221 0.13 5.22 35.52
N ALA A 222 1.27 5.70 34.98
CA ALA A 222 1.73 7.07 35.23
C ALA A 222 0.79 8.14 34.64
N GLU A 223 0.06 7.82 33.57
CA GLU A 223 -0.95 8.68 32.95
C GLU A 223 -2.35 8.54 33.62
N GLY A 224 -2.47 7.74 34.67
CA GLY A 224 -3.72 7.50 35.40
C GLY A 224 -4.60 6.37 34.85
N GLY A 225 -4.06 5.53 34.00
CA GLY A 225 -4.71 4.29 33.55
C GLY A 225 -4.72 3.20 34.65
N ASP A 226 -5.45 2.15 34.38
CA ASP A 226 -5.69 1.03 35.30
C ASP A 226 -5.40 -0.36 34.69
N GLU A 227 -5.78 -1.43 35.40
CA GLU A 227 -5.63 -2.81 34.93
C GLU A 227 -6.40 -3.10 33.63
N ALA A 228 -7.53 -2.44 33.39
CA ALA A 228 -8.28 -2.64 32.13
C ALA A 228 -7.53 -2.04 30.94
N ASP A 229 -6.89 -0.89 31.13
CA ASP A 229 -6.04 -0.26 30.12
C ASP A 229 -4.78 -1.09 29.83
N GLU A 230 -4.12 -1.62 30.89
CA GLU A 230 -3.00 -2.54 30.71
C GLU A 230 -3.42 -3.79 29.94
N TYR A 231 -4.54 -4.40 30.32
CA TYR A 231 -5.05 -5.60 29.66
C TYR A 231 -5.35 -5.32 28.17
N ALA A 232 -6.01 -4.20 27.89
CA ALA A 232 -6.29 -3.80 26.51
C ALA A 232 -5.01 -3.54 25.72
N ALA A 233 -4.03 -2.83 26.29
CA ALA A 233 -2.74 -2.60 25.63
C ALA A 233 -2.04 -3.92 25.31
N ARG A 234 -1.94 -4.84 26.27
CA ARG A 234 -1.30 -6.15 26.04
C ARG A 234 -2.04 -7.01 25.02
N LYS A 235 -3.35 -6.91 24.94
CA LYS A 235 -4.16 -7.74 24.03
C LYS A 235 -4.32 -7.14 22.64
N LEU A 236 -4.38 -5.83 22.51
CA LEU A 236 -4.72 -5.15 21.28
C LEU A 236 -3.56 -4.39 20.65
N LEU A 237 -2.62 -3.89 21.47
CA LEU A 237 -1.50 -3.10 20.98
C LEU A 237 -0.21 -3.91 20.88
N PHE A 238 0.11 -4.67 21.92
CA PHE A 238 1.39 -5.39 22.03
C PHE A 238 1.31 -6.86 21.60
N SER A 239 0.15 -7.48 21.68
CA SER A 239 0.02 -8.86 21.23
C SER A 239 0.01 -8.97 19.73
N ILE A 240 0.50 -10.10 19.24
CA ILE A 240 0.19 -10.54 17.88
C ILE A 240 -1.31 -10.45 17.72
N ASP A 241 -1.71 -9.60 16.87
CA ASP A 241 -3.02 -9.13 16.57
C ASP A 241 -4.13 -10.20 16.57
N PRO A 242 -5.32 -9.91 17.12
CA PRO A 242 -6.50 -10.76 16.96
C PRO A 242 -6.87 -11.04 15.50
N TYR A 243 -6.58 -10.12 14.59
CA TYR A 243 -6.79 -10.31 13.16
C TYR A 243 -5.80 -11.31 12.58
N THR A 244 -4.55 -11.29 13.01
CA THR A 244 -3.54 -12.28 12.62
C THR A 244 -3.68 -13.61 13.32
N ALA A 245 -4.21 -13.65 14.53
CA ALA A 245 -4.62 -14.90 15.15
C ALA A 245 -5.69 -15.62 14.30
N LYS A 246 -6.52 -14.87 13.58
CA LYS A 246 -7.52 -15.39 12.63
C LYS A 246 -6.87 -15.85 11.32
N PHE A 247 -5.78 -15.24 10.88
CA PHE A 247 -5.12 -15.53 9.59
C PHE A 247 -3.69 -16.06 9.72
N GLY A 248 -3.16 -16.19 10.95
CA GLY A 248 -1.86 -16.79 11.21
C GLY A 248 -0.65 -15.91 10.89
N THR A 249 -0.84 -14.62 10.65
CA THR A 249 0.25 -13.69 10.30
C THR A 249 0.15 -12.39 11.10
N PRO A 250 1.26 -11.87 11.69
CA PRO A 250 1.28 -10.55 12.32
C PRO A 250 1.21 -9.47 11.24
N TYR A 251 0.03 -8.97 10.96
CA TYR A 251 -0.25 -8.12 9.81
C TYR A 251 0.32 -6.70 9.93
N TRP A 252 0.58 -6.21 11.14
CA TRP A 252 1.07 -4.85 11.38
C TRP A 252 2.20 -4.76 12.40
N ARG A 253 3.01 -5.80 12.52
CA ARG A 253 4.13 -5.78 13.44
C ARG A 253 5.46 -5.86 12.73
N THR A 254 5.76 -4.82 11.98
CA THR A 254 7.13 -4.53 11.62
C THR A 254 7.61 -3.38 12.50
N HIS A 255 8.81 -3.45 13.03
CA HIS A 255 9.42 -2.26 13.63
C HIS A 255 9.67 -1.22 12.53
N PRO A 256 9.59 0.10 12.86
CA PRO A 256 9.96 1.13 11.89
C PRO A 256 11.36 0.86 11.33
N ASP A 257 11.44 0.58 10.03
CA ASP A 257 12.71 0.35 9.33
C ASP A 257 12.99 1.51 8.37
N TYR A 258 13.40 2.64 8.93
CA TYR A 258 13.67 3.85 8.15
C TYR A 258 14.86 3.68 7.21
N GLU A 259 15.88 2.93 7.60
CA GLU A 259 17.04 2.65 6.77
C GLU A 259 16.70 1.71 5.61
N GLY A 260 15.92 0.67 5.88
CA GLY A 260 15.39 -0.21 4.84
C GLY A 260 14.49 0.53 3.86
N PHE A 261 13.61 1.42 4.36
CA PHE A 261 12.79 2.29 3.54
C PHE A 261 13.64 3.18 2.64
N ARG A 262 14.60 3.90 3.21
CA ARG A 262 15.54 4.78 2.47
C ARG A 262 16.29 4.02 1.39
N ARG A 263 16.80 2.84 1.72
CA ARG A 263 17.52 1.97 0.78
C ARG A 263 16.70 1.56 -0.43
N LEU A 264 15.41 1.26 -0.23
CA LEU A 264 14.50 0.81 -1.30
C LEU A 264 13.91 1.96 -2.10
N LEU A 265 13.90 3.19 -1.55
CA LEU A 265 13.20 4.34 -2.11
C LEU A 265 13.63 4.68 -3.53
N LYS A 266 14.92 4.55 -3.85
CA LYS A 266 15.46 4.82 -5.21
C LYS A 266 14.92 3.89 -6.30
N TYR A 267 14.39 2.73 -5.90
CA TYR A 267 13.79 1.75 -6.81
C TYR A 267 12.27 1.85 -6.88
N SER A 268 11.68 2.78 -6.14
CA SER A 268 10.23 2.96 -6.09
C SER A 268 9.80 4.14 -6.95
N LYS A 269 8.88 3.90 -7.86
CA LYS A 269 8.22 4.92 -8.68
C LYS A 269 6.78 5.19 -8.21
N TYR A 270 6.25 4.29 -7.39
CA TYR A 270 4.88 4.26 -6.91
C TYR A 270 4.83 3.55 -5.56
N MET A 271 4.00 4.02 -4.64
CA MET A 271 3.84 3.43 -3.31
C MET A 271 2.36 3.26 -2.97
N HIS A 272 2.05 2.22 -2.24
CA HIS A 272 0.77 2.07 -1.57
C HIS A 272 0.82 2.74 -0.21
N GLY A 273 0.20 3.90 -0.11
CA GLY A 273 -0.10 4.55 1.17
C GLY A 273 -1.23 3.81 1.87
N LYS A 274 -0.93 2.61 2.38
CA LYS A 274 -1.87 1.76 3.10
C LYS A 274 -2.28 2.40 4.41
N PHE A 275 -3.59 2.37 4.67
CA PHE A 275 -4.12 2.73 5.99
C PHE A 275 -5.47 2.04 6.24
N TYR A 276 -5.78 1.86 7.50
CA TYR A 276 -7.01 1.21 7.94
C TYR A 276 -7.96 2.18 8.61
N TYR A 277 -7.42 3.29 9.13
CA TYR A 277 -8.17 4.32 9.84
C TYR A 277 -7.37 5.62 9.91
N MET A 278 -8.05 6.75 9.70
CA MET A 278 -7.53 8.10 9.90
C MET A 278 -8.37 8.79 11.00
N ASP A 279 -7.71 9.29 12.02
CA ASP A 279 -8.38 10.00 13.10
C ASP A 279 -8.90 11.40 12.67
N GLU A 280 -9.55 12.11 13.59
CA GLU A 280 -10.10 13.46 13.36
C GLU A 280 -9.01 14.50 13.08
N ASN A 281 -7.77 14.25 13.52
CA ASN A 281 -6.62 15.12 13.31
C ASN A 281 -5.87 14.80 12.02
N CYS A 282 -6.42 13.93 11.19
CA CYS A 282 -5.77 13.40 9.99
C CYS A 282 -4.44 12.70 10.34
N GLU A 283 -4.44 11.85 11.37
CA GLU A 283 -3.32 11.02 11.75
C GLU A 283 -3.64 9.55 11.50
N CYS A 284 -2.64 8.77 11.13
CA CYS A 284 -2.75 7.31 10.95
C CYS A 284 -2.10 6.61 12.15
N PRO A 285 -2.87 6.20 13.17
CA PRO A 285 -2.31 5.42 14.27
C PRO A 285 -1.71 4.11 13.78
N GLY A 286 -0.53 3.75 14.27
CA GLY A 286 0.12 2.50 13.94
C GLY A 286 1.11 2.54 12.78
N ILE A 287 1.14 3.64 11.99
CA ILE A 287 2.12 3.85 10.91
C ILE A 287 2.76 5.23 11.08
N ASP A 288 4.08 5.28 11.14
CA ASP A 288 4.81 6.55 11.30
C ASP A 288 4.98 7.29 9.97
N TYR A 289 3.87 7.74 9.40
CA TYR A 289 3.88 8.47 8.13
C TYR A 289 4.75 9.72 8.17
N GLU A 290 4.83 10.41 9.30
CA GLU A 290 5.62 11.64 9.41
C GLU A 290 7.09 11.42 9.08
N ASN A 291 7.73 10.41 9.69
CA ASN A 291 9.13 10.11 9.42
C ASN A 291 9.37 9.57 8.00
N TYR A 292 8.47 8.73 7.47
CA TYR A 292 8.59 8.24 6.10
C TYR A 292 8.43 9.35 5.07
N VAL A 293 7.48 10.27 5.26
CA VAL A 293 7.32 11.45 4.37
C VAL A 293 8.54 12.37 4.46
N ARG A 294 9.10 12.57 5.65
CA ARG A 294 10.37 13.31 5.81
C ARG A 294 11.49 12.67 4.98
N ILE A 295 11.68 11.36 5.08
CA ILE A 295 12.68 10.63 4.29
C ILE A 295 12.43 10.78 2.79
N MET A 296 11.18 10.61 2.34
CA MET A 296 10.84 10.81 0.92
C MET A 296 11.22 12.19 0.43
N LYS A 297 11.01 13.22 1.25
CA LYS A 297 11.35 14.60 0.88
C LYS A 297 12.85 14.85 0.89
N GLU A 298 13.59 14.32 1.87
CA GLU A 298 15.05 14.35 1.92
C GLU A 298 15.69 13.71 0.68
N GLU A 299 15.12 12.59 0.21
CA GLU A 299 15.60 11.85 -0.96
C GLU A 299 15.02 12.35 -2.30
N ASN A 300 14.26 13.45 -2.29
CA ASN A 300 13.61 14.02 -3.47
C ASN A 300 12.71 13.03 -4.22
N TYR A 301 11.94 12.24 -3.50
CA TYR A 301 11.00 11.30 -4.12
C TYR A 301 9.98 12.04 -5.00
N GLY A 302 9.92 11.66 -6.28
CA GLY A 302 9.05 12.29 -7.26
C GLY A 302 7.95 11.38 -7.80
N GLY A 303 7.78 10.19 -7.20
CA GLY A 303 6.73 9.24 -7.56
C GLY A 303 5.38 9.57 -6.93
N TYR A 304 4.44 8.63 -7.05
CA TYR A 304 3.10 8.75 -6.48
C TYR A 304 3.01 8.00 -5.15
N ILE A 305 2.22 8.56 -4.23
CA ILE A 305 1.73 7.83 -3.05
C ILE A 305 0.24 7.61 -3.27
N ALA A 306 -0.15 6.37 -3.47
CA ALA A 306 -1.56 6.02 -3.66
C ALA A 306 -2.23 5.76 -2.33
N SER A 307 -3.32 6.45 -2.05
CA SER A 307 -4.19 6.12 -0.94
C SER A 307 -4.77 4.73 -1.14
N GLU A 308 -4.45 3.81 -0.26
CA GLU A 308 -4.98 2.46 -0.26
C GLU A 308 -5.70 2.19 1.06
N TYR A 309 -6.98 2.46 1.06
CA TYR A 309 -7.84 2.29 2.22
C TYR A 309 -8.33 0.85 2.33
N GLU A 310 -8.05 0.21 3.44
CA GLU A 310 -8.53 -1.14 3.80
C GLU A 310 -9.25 -1.15 5.15
N GLY A 311 -10.02 -0.11 5.43
CA GLY A 311 -10.83 -0.02 6.65
C GLY A 311 -12.15 -0.78 6.55
N THR A 312 -13.01 -0.56 7.54
CA THR A 312 -14.28 -1.28 7.70
C THR A 312 -15.39 -0.81 6.77
N ASP A 313 -15.30 0.42 6.28
CA ASP A 313 -16.28 1.00 5.35
C ASP A 313 -15.61 1.19 3.98
N PRO A 314 -15.72 0.22 3.06
CA PRO A 314 -15.19 0.39 1.71
C PRO A 314 -15.89 1.58 1.04
N ASP A 315 -15.16 2.33 0.24
CA ASP A 315 -15.59 3.57 -0.41
C ASP A 315 -15.68 4.81 0.50
N ASP A 316 -15.17 4.78 1.74
CA ASP A 316 -15.15 5.95 2.61
C ASP A 316 -14.19 7.03 2.09
N THR A 317 -14.76 7.96 1.34
CA THR A 317 -14.02 9.09 0.78
C THR A 317 -13.49 10.06 1.82
N GLU A 318 -14.10 10.14 3.00
CA GLU A 318 -13.62 11.00 4.07
C GLU A 318 -12.30 10.48 4.63
N GLN A 319 -12.17 9.18 4.83
CA GLN A 319 -10.92 8.55 5.25
C GLN A 319 -9.80 8.79 4.24
N ILE A 320 -10.10 8.69 2.94
CA ILE A 320 -9.12 8.95 1.87
C ILE A 320 -8.71 10.42 1.84
N LYS A 321 -9.65 11.36 2.01
CA LYS A 321 -9.34 12.80 2.11
C LYS A 321 -8.45 13.12 3.30
N ARG A 322 -8.71 12.52 4.46
CA ARG A 322 -7.87 12.67 5.65
C ARG A 322 -6.46 12.16 5.42
N HIS A 323 -6.30 11.03 4.72
CA HIS A 323 -5.00 10.50 4.35
C HIS A 323 -4.24 11.46 3.42
N ILE A 324 -4.89 11.99 2.38
CA ILE A 324 -4.30 13.02 1.49
C ILE A 324 -3.88 14.26 2.30
N ALA A 325 -4.75 14.75 3.17
CA ALA A 325 -4.46 15.91 4.03
C ALA A 325 -3.27 15.66 4.97
N MET A 326 -3.12 14.46 5.51
CA MET A 326 -1.96 14.04 6.30
C MET A 326 -0.67 14.10 5.47
N LEU A 327 -0.68 13.53 4.27
CA LEU A 327 0.49 13.54 3.38
C LEU A 327 0.90 14.99 3.03
N ASP A 328 -0.05 15.86 2.69
CA ASP A 328 0.21 17.27 2.39
C ASP A 328 0.75 18.01 3.61
N LYS A 329 0.18 17.78 4.79
CA LYS A 329 0.62 18.36 6.07
C LYS A 329 2.09 18.02 6.35
N TYR A 330 2.45 16.74 6.25
CA TYR A 330 3.83 16.31 6.50
C TYR A 330 4.79 16.74 5.38
N TRP A 331 4.33 16.72 4.12
CA TRP A 331 5.15 17.23 3.01
C TRP A 331 5.44 18.72 3.12
N ALA A 332 4.50 19.52 3.61
CA ALA A 332 4.68 20.96 3.82
C ALA A 332 5.55 21.29 5.02
N LYS A 333 5.65 20.37 6.00
CA LYS A 333 6.41 20.57 7.23
C LYS A 333 7.93 20.56 6.99
N TYR A 334 8.39 19.79 6.06
CA TYR A 334 9.80 19.60 5.70
C TYR A 334 10.13 20.24 4.34
#